data_ff6dca446947cd52bb6101fb03508473
#
_entry.id   ff6dca446947cd52bb6101fb03508473
#
_cell.length_a   1.000
_cell.length_b   1.000
_cell.length_c   1.000
_cell.angle_alpha   90.00
_cell.angle_beta   90.00
_cell.angle_gamma   90.00
#
_symmetry.space_group_name_H-M   'P 1'
#
loop_
_entity.id
_entity.type
_entity.pdbx_description
1 polymer ?
#
loop_
_entity_poly.entity_id
_entity_poly.type
_entity_poly.pdbx_seq_one_letter_code
_entity_poly.pdbx_strand_id
1 'polypeptide(L)'
;MPADRRRVWLFDLDNTLHNASASAFRGVNEAMTAYIVQHLGLEASEADGLRRHYWQRYGATLLGLVRHHGVHAPHFLHHTHLLPGLEAQVHGHAHDFAALRRLRGRRIVLTNAPADYTVRVLGALGIASWFHGVLTIEDMRMFGQWRPKPDTRMLRRTAARLRVPPSRCTLVEDTLEHQKAARRLGMATVWMQRWTRRAGWGVAAATRVNRRPAYVDRRISRLAELLRGPWGQCRR
;
A
#
# COMPACT_ATOMS: atom_id res chain seq x y z
N MET A 1 -17.80 -5.20 -27.25
CA MET A 1 -17.67 -4.97 -25.81
C MET A 1 -16.43 -4.15 -25.56
N PRO A 2 -16.51 -2.97 -24.99
CA PRO A 2 -15.35 -2.12 -24.83
C PRO A 2 -14.34 -2.77 -23.87
N ALA A 3 -13.08 -2.91 -24.32
CA ALA A 3 -11.96 -3.51 -23.62
C ALA A 3 -11.68 -2.92 -22.22
N ASP A 4 -12.25 -1.78 -21.94
CA ASP A 4 -11.99 -0.93 -20.78
C ASP A 4 -12.71 -1.37 -19.49
N ARG A 5 -13.85 -2.07 -19.56
CA ARG A 5 -14.56 -2.60 -18.39
C ARG A 5 -13.87 -3.82 -17.73
N ARG A 6 -12.83 -4.36 -18.33
CA ARG A 6 -12.14 -5.56 -17.85
C ARG A 6 -10.86 -5.26 -17.07
N ARG A 7 -10.37 -4.00 -17.03
CA ARG A 7 -9.18 -3.63 -16.28
C ARG A 7 -9.51 -3.50 -14.80
N VAL A 8 -8.61 -4.01 -13.95
CA VAL A 8 -8.67 -3.85 -12.50
C VAL A 8 -7.47 -3.02 -12.05
N TRP A 9 -7.75 -1.92 -11.39
CA TRP A 9 -6.77 -1.08 -10.74
C TRP A 9 -6.66 -1.51 -9.29
N LEU A 10 -5.47 -1.88 -8.85
CA LEU A 10 -5.12 -2.17 -7.47
C LEU A 10 -4.37 -0.96 -6.93
N PHE A 11 -5.01 -0.18 -6.08
CA PHE A 11 -4.41 1.00 -5.48
C PHE A 11 -3.90 0.65 -4.09
N ASP A 12 -2.63 0.88 -3.85
CA ASP A 12 -2.17 1.01 -2.49
C ASP A 12 -2.76 2.26 -1.83
N LEU A 13 -2.74 2.32 -0.50
CA LEU A 13 -3.32 3.40 0.29
C LEU A 13 -2.27 4.44 0.68
N ASP A 14 -1.31 4.02 1.50
CA ASP A 14 -0.33 4.87 2.15
C ASP A 14 0.71 5.39 1.15
N ASN A 15 0.95 6.71 1.12
CA ASN A 15 1.81 7.36 0.12
C ASN A 15 1.39 7.13 -1.34
N THR A 16 0.20 6.59 -1.58
CA THR A 16 -0.40 6.42 -2.92
C THR A 16 -1.66 7.26 -3.06
N LEU A 17 -2.65 7.08 -2.20
CA LEU A 17 -3.90 7.85 -2.19
C LEU A 17 -3.82 9.08 -1.27
N HIS A 18 -3.02 9.03 -0.23
CA HIS A 18 -2.79 10.13 0.71
C HIS A 18 -1.32 10.19 1.15
N ASN A 19 -0.95 11.27 1.85
CA ASN A 19 0.40 11.47 2.37
C ASN A 19 0.57 10.83 3.76
N ALA A 20 0.72 9.51 3.81
CA ALA A 20 0.91 8.79 5.06
C ALA A 20 2.22 9.16 5.78
N SER A 21 3.26 9.53 5.02
CA SER A 21 4.54 9.98 5.59
C SER A 21 4.40 11.21 6.48
N ALA A 22 3.42 12.09 6.19
CA ALA A 22 3.17 13.28 6.99
C ALA A 22 2.13 13.06 8.09
N SER A 23 1.15 12.15 7.86
CA SER A 23 -0.03 12.02 8.73
C SER A 23 0.00 10.81 9.67
N ALA A 24 0.56 9.69 9.23
CA ALA A 24 0.37 8.42 9.93
C ALA A 24 1.66 7.69 10.30
N PHE A 25 2.66 7.63 9.42
CA PHE A 25 3.81 6.75 9.63
C PHE A 25 4.62 7.03 10.90
N ARG A 26 4.72 8.29 11.31
CA ARG A 26 5.39 8.63 12.56
C ARG A 26 4.66 7.98 13.74
N GLY A 27 3.36 8.22 13.87
CA GLY A 27 2.56 7.66 14.97
C GLY A 27 2.49 6.13 14.94
N VAL A 28 2.34 5.52 13.75
CA VAL A 28 2.40 4.06 13.60
C VAL A 28 3.74 3.50 14.06
N ASN A 29 4.86 4.12 13.67
CA ASN A 29 6.19 3.68 14.06
C ASN A 29 6.42 3.80 15.56
N GLU A 30 6.01 4.92 16.16
CA GLU A 30 6.07 5.15 17.61
C GLU A 30 5.21 4.12 18.37
N ALA A 31 3.97 3.87 17.91
CA ALA A 31 3.09 2.88 18.50
C ALA A 31 3.63 1.43 18.36
N MET A 32 4.23 1.09 17.21
CA MET A 32 4.89 -0.20 17.03
C MET A 32 6.08 -0.39 17.98
N THR A 33 6.90 0.64 18.16
CA THR A 33 8.04 0.60 19.08
C THR A 33 7.54 0.46 20.52
N ALA A 34 6.55 1.26 20.92
CA ALA A 34 5.94 1.17 22.26
C ALA A 34 5.32 -0.22 22.51
N TYR A 35 4.64 -0.79 21.52
CA TYR A 35 4.10 -2.14 21.61
C TYR A 35 5.20 -3.17 21.85
N ILE A 36 6.32 -3.10 21.15
CA ILE A 36 7.44 -4.01 21.29
C ILE A 36 8.07 -3.88 22.70
N VAL A 37 8.29 -2.65 23.17
CA VAL A 37 8.75 -2.38 24.55
C VAL A 37 7.83 -3.07 25.56
N GLN A 38 6.53 -2.81 25.48
CA GLN A 38 5.55 -3.30 26.45
C GLN A 38 5.40 -4.83 26.45
N HIS A 39 5.44 -5.46 25.27
CA HIS A 39 5.10 -6.89 25.14
C HIS A 39 6.32 -7.81 25.09
N LEU A 40 7.49 -7.29 24.73
CA LEU A 40 8.73 -8.07 24.69
C LEU A 40 9.73 -7.68 25.79
N GLY A 41 9.45 -6.62 26.58
CA GLY A 41 10.33 -6.17 27.66
C GLY A 41 11.68 -5.62 27.18
N LEU A 42 11.75 -5.12 25.95
CA LEU A 42 12.97 -4.55 25.36
C LEU A 42 13.11 -3.07 25.70
N GLU A 43 14.34 -2.57 25.73
CA GLU A 43 14.60 -1.14 25.76
C GLU A 43 14.13 -0.45 24.46
N ALA A 44 13.77 0.84 24.53
CA ALA A 44 13.17 1.56 23.41
C ALA A 44 14.05 1.56 22.14
N SER A 45 15.38 1.67 22.31
CA SER A 45 16.34 1.64 21.19
C SER A 45 16.42 0.27 20.52
N GLU A 46 16.36 -0.81 21.31
CA GLU A 46 16.36 -2.19 20.83
C GLU A 46 15.04 -2.51 20.12
N ALA A 47 13.92 -2.07 20.69
CA ALA A 47 12.59 -2.23 20.11
C ALA A 47 12.48 -1.54 18.73
N ASP A 48 13.01 -0.32 18.60
CA ASP A 48 13.05 0.40 17.33
C ASP A 48 13.99 -0.28 16.32
N GLY A 49 15.13 -0.79 16.79
CA GLY A 49 16.05 -1.59 15.97
C GLY A 49 15.37 -2.86 15.45
N LEU A 50 14.69 -3.60 16.32
CA LEU A 50 13.96 -4.83 15.98
C LEU A 50 12.82 -4.55 14.99
N ARG A 51 12.06 -3.48 15.20
CA ARG A 51 11.00 -3.02 14.29
C ARG A 51 11.54 -2.80 12.87
N ARG A 52 12.64 -2.05 12.73
CA ARG A 52 13.28 -1.78 11.44
C ARG A 52 13.85 -3.05 10.81
N HIS A 53 14.51 -3.90 11.60
CA HIS A 53 15.06 -5.17 11.13
C HIS A 53 13.98 -6.06 10.51
N TYR A 54 12.85 -6.23 11.20
CA TYR A 54 11.77 -7.07 10.68
C TYR A 54 11.08 -6.46 9.45
N TRP A 55 10.91 -5.15 9.41
CA TRP A 55 10.43 -4.49 8.22
C TRP A 55 11.34 -4.71 7.00
N GLN A 56 12.66 -4.55 7.18
CA GLN A 56 13.64 -4.77 6.10
C GLN A 56 13.69 -6.22 5.64
N ARG A 57 13.65 -7.16 6.58
CA ARG A 57 13.82 -8.59 6.28
C ARG A 57 12.56 -9.24 5.71
N TYR A 58 11.39 -8.85 6.17
CA TYR A 58 10.11 -9.51 5.85
C TYR A 58 9.15 -8.64 5.05
N GLY A 59 9.45 -7.35 4.87
CA GLY A 59 8.56 -6.38 4.22
C GLY A 59 7.46 -5.83 5.14
N ALA A 60 7.29 -6.41 6.34
CA ALA A 60 6.38 -5.93 7.38
C ALA A 60 6.89 -6.36 8.76
N THR A 61 6.90 -5.43 9.72
CA THR A 61 7.31 -5.69 11.12
C THR A 61 6.50 -6.81 11.75
N LEU A 62 5.18 -6.82 11.49
CA LEU A 62 4.26 -7.84 11.97
C LEU A 62 4.73 -9.26 11.68
N LEU A 63 5.27 -9.53 10.49
CA LEU A 63 5.68 -10.89 10.09
C LEU A 63 6.81 -11.42 10.98
N GLY A 64 7.77 -10.57 11.31
CA GLY A 64 8.85 -10.92 12.23
C GLY A 64 8.33 -11.16 13.64
N LEU A 65 7.47 -10.29 14.16
CA LEU A 65 6.90 -10.39 15.50
C LEU A 65 6.06 -11.65 15.67
N VAL A 66 5.21 -11.97 14.70
CA VAL A 66 4.41 -13.21 14.73
C VAL A 66 5.31 -14.44 14.68
N ARG A 67 6.32 -14.44 13.78
CA ARG A 67 7.17 -15.61 13.55
C ARG A 67 8.11 -15.93 14.72
N HIS A 68 8.70 -14.90 15.32
CA HIS A 68 9.79 -15.06 16.28
C HIS A 68 9.37 -14.86 17.74
N HIS A 69 8.24 -14.15 17.95
CA HIS A 69 7.79 -13.80 19.30
C HIS A 69 6.35 -14.24 19.58
N GLY A 70 5.68 -14.93 18.64
CA GLY A 70 4.30 -15.40 18.83
C GLY A 70 3.26 -14.28 19.01
N VAL A 71 3.57 -13.06 18.58
CA VAL A 71 2.68 -11.91 18.76
C VAL A 71 1.33 -12.15 18.08
N HIS A 72 0.25 -11.90 18.80
CA HIS A 72 -1.10 -12.00 18.26
C HIS A 72 -1.37 -10.85 17.27
N ALA A 73 -1.40 -11.18 15.99
CA ALA A 73 -1.44 -10.17 14.91
C ALA A 73 -2.62 -9.19 14.99
N PRO A 74 -3.88 -9.62 15.23
CA PRO A 74 -5.00 -8.67 15.39
C PRO A 74 -4.78 -7.67 16.51
N HIS A 75 -4.26 -8.12 17.66
CA HIS A 75 -3.95 -7.27 18.80
C HIS A 75 -2.88 -6.22 18.44
N PHE A 76 -1.78 -6.66 17.81
CA PHE A 76 -0.73 -5.77 17.34
C PHE A 76 -1.28 -4.73 16.35
N LEU A 77 -2.01 -5.15 15.32
CA LEU A 77 -2.56 -4.26 14.30
C LEU A 77 -3.50 -3.21 14.91
N HIS A 78 -4.39 -3.63 15.81
CA HIS A 78 -5.29 -2.72 16.50
C HIS A 78 -4.52 -1.65 17.28
N HIS A 79 -3.62 -2.06 18.18
CA HIS A 79 -2.91 -1.12 19.06
C HIS A 79 -1.95 -0.19 18.32
N THR A 80 -1.37 -0.62 17.21
CA THR A 80 -0.39 0.17 16.48
C THR A 80 -1.00 1.11 15.45
N HIS A 81 -2.29 0.95 15.10
CA HIS A 81 -2.97 1.79 14.12
C HIS A 81 -4.16 2.59 14.71
N LEU A 82 -4.33 2.57 16.02
CA LEU A 82 -5.39 3.32 16.71
C LEU A 82 -5.11 4.83 16.80
N LEU A 83 -4.43 5.42 15.90
CA LEU A 83 -3.93 6.81 15.93
C LEU A 83 -5.02 7.84 16.29
N PRO A 84 -4.97 8.47 17.48
CA PRO A 84 -5.89 9.57 17.83
C PRO A 84 -5.72 10.74 16.88
N GLY A 85 -6.83 11.33 16.41
CA GLY A 85 -6.79 12.50 15.54
C GLY A 85 -6.27 12.26 14.13
N LEU A 86 -6.18 10.99 13.69
CA LEU A 86 -5.72 10.61 12.34
C LEU A 86 -6.49 11.37 11.25
N GLU A 87 -7.80 11.44 11.37
CA GLU A 87 -8.70 12.01 10.36
C GLU A 87 -8.37 13.48 10.04
N ALA A 88 -8.00 14.26 11.08
CA ALA A 88 -7.62 15.66 10.91
C ALA A 88 -6.28 15.84 10.17
N GLN A 89 -5.45 14.80 10.15
CA GLN A 89 -4.12 14.85 9.54
C GLN A 89 -4.08 14.20 8.14
N VAL A 90 -5.15 13.47 7.77
CA VAL A 90 -5.21 12.78 6.48
C VAL A 90 -5.58 13.76 5.38
N HIS A 91 -4.66 13.96 4.45
CA HIS A 91 -4.85 14.87 3.31
C HIS A 91 -4.56 14.15 2.00
N GLY A 92 -5.49 14.31 1.06
CA GLY A 92 -5.34 13.90 -0.32
C GLY A 92 -5.27 15.10 -1.27
N HIS A 93 -5.28 14.83 -2.56
CA HIS A 93 -5.17 15.86 -3.58
C HIS A 93 -6.44 15.90 -4.44
N ALA A 94 -7.16 17.01 -4.45
CA ALA A 94 -8.45 17.14 -5.16
C ALA A 94 -8.36 16.75 -6.64
N HIS A 95 -7.27 17.14 -7.34
CA HIS A 95 -7.05 16.75 -8.75
C HIS A 95 -6.87 15.24 -8.93
N ASP A 96 -6.29 14.53 -7.96
CA ASP A 96 -6.16 13.08 -7.99
C ASP A 96 -7.51 12.41 -7.76
N PHE A 97 -8.32 12.95 -6.89
CA PHE A 97 -9.68 12.47 -6.63
C PHE A 97 -10.59 12.65 -7.84
N ALA A 98 -10.51 13.80 -8.52
CA ALA A 98 -11.21 14.01 -9.78
C ALA A 98 -10.75 13.01 -10.87
N ALA A 99 -9.48 12.65 -10.89
CA ALA A 99 -8.96 11.64 -11.81
C ALA A 99 -9.48 10.23 -11.47
N LEU A 100 -9.53 9.85 -10.19
CA LEU A 100 -10.08 8.56 -9.75
C LEU A 100 -11.53 8.39 -10.19
N ARG A 101 -12.36 9.42 -10.09
CA ARG A 101 -13.76 9.39 -10.55
C ARG A 101 -13.89 9.14 -12.05
N ARG A 102 -12.95 9.65 -12.85
CA ARG A 102 -12.91 9.53 -14.31
C ARG A 102 -12.24 8.25 -14.80
N LEU A 103 -11.49 7.57 -13.92
CA LEU A 103 -10.74 6.38 -14.28
C LEU A 103 -11.68 5.21 -14.57
N ARG A 104 -11.61 4.68 -15.79
CA ARG A 104 -12.42 3.53 -16.21
C ARG A 104 -11.87 2.23 -15.69
N GLY A 105 -12.74 1.26 -15.43
CA GLY A 105 -12.41 -0.05 -14.87
C GLY A 105 -12.74 -0.16 -13.38
N ARG A 106 -12.50 -1.35 -12.82
CA ARG A 106 -12.75 -1.61 -11.41
C ARG A 106 -11.58 -1.06 -10.58
N ARG A 107 -11.87 -0.33 -9.53
CA ARG A 107 -10.89 0.23 -8.59
C ARG A 107 -10.99 -0.52 -7.27
N ILE A 108 -9.89 -1.12 -6.84
CA ILE A 108 -9.78 -1.89 -5.60
C ILE A 108 -8.65 -1.26 -4.78
N VAL A 109 -8.89 -1.01 -3.52
CA VAL A 109 -7.79 -0.70 -2.58
C VAL A 109 -7.12 -2.02 -2.19
N LEU A 110 -5.79 -2.07 -2.22
CA LEU A 110 -4.97 -3.22 -1.81
C LEU A 110 -3.85 -2.72 -0.90
N THR A 111 -4.05 -2.77 0.40
CA THR A 111 -3.13 -2.20 1.39
C THR A 111 -2.64 -3.22 2.41
N ASN A 112 -1.42 -3.04 2.90
CA ASN A 112 -0.90 -3.77 4.06
C ASN A 112 -1.35 -3.18 5.41
N ALA A 113 -2.11 -2.08 5.38
CA ALA A 113 -2.73 -1.50 6.56
C ALA A 113 -3.95 -2.31 7.03
N PRO A 114 -4.32 -2.26 8.32
CA PRO A 114 -5.50 -2.93 8.84
C PRO A 114 -6.82 -2.25 8.40
N ALA A 115 -7.91 -3.00 8.53
CA ALA A 115 -9.23 -2.59 8.06
C ALA A 115 -9.71 -1.30 8.73
N ASP A 116 -9.63 -1.21 10.06
CA ASP A 116 -10.09 -0.04 10.82
C ASP A 116 -9.37 1.24 10.40
N TYR A 117 -8.05 1.20 10.29
CA TYR A 117 -7.25 2.31 9.80
C TYR A 117 -7.65 2.69 8.36
N THR A 118 -7.81 1.70 7.49
CA THR A 118 -8.16 1.90 6.08
C THR A 118 -9.52 2.58 5.93
N VAL A 119 -10.53 2.15 6.70
CA VAL A 119 -11.86 2.77 6.70
C VAL A 119 -11.80 4.22 7.16
N ARG A 120 -11.05 4.52 8.23
CA ARG A 120 -10.86 5.88 8.73
C ARG A 120 -10.20 6.79 7.70
N VAL A 121 -9.13 6.33 7.07
CA VAL A 121 -8.42 7.10 6.02
C VAL A 121 -9.30 7.35 4.81
N LEU A 122 -9.97 6.32 4.28
CA LEU A 122 -10.85 6.48 3.11
C LEU A 122 -12.07 7.36 3.42
N GLY A 123 -12.59 7.28 4.65
CA GLY A 123 -13.66 8.14 5.16
C GLY A 123 -13.22 9.61 5.24
N ALA A 124 -12.07 9.89 5.87
CA ALA A 124 -11.52 11.24 5.97
C ALA A 124 -11.23 11.88 4.58
N LEU A 125 -10.83 11.07 3.61
CA LEU A 125 -10.64 11.51 2.22
C LEU A 125 -11.95 11.69 1.43
N GLY A 126 -13.07 11.16 1.93
CA GLY A 126 -14.36 11.18 1.21
C GLY A 126 -14.39 10.35 -0.08
N ILE A 127 -13.53 9.32 -0.20
CA ILE A 127 -13.36 8.55 -1.45
C ILE A 127 -13.78 7.08 -1.35
N ALA A 128 -14.25 6.63 -0.19
CA ALA A 128 -14.57 5.21 0.06
C ALA A 128 -15.54 4.64 -0.99
N SER A 129 -16.60 5.37 -1.33
CA SER A 129 -17.62 4.97 -2.31
C SER A 129 -17.12 4.87 -3.77
N TRP A 130 -15.91 5.34 -4.06
CA TRP A 130 -15.35 5.30 -5.41
C TRP A 130 -14.63 3.99 -5.71
N PHE A 131 -14.40 3.17 -4.69
CA PHE A 131 -13.78 1.86 -4.84
C PHE A 131 -14.84 0.75 -4.87
N HIS A 132 -14.60 -0.25 -5.70
CA HIS A 132 -15.46 -1.42 -5.88
C HIS A 132 -15.12 -2.53 -4.87
N GLY A 133 -14.13 -2.30 -4.03
CA GLY A 133 -13.70 -3.18 -2.95
C GLY A 133 -12.44 -2.68 -2.29
N VAL A 134 -12.25 -3.13 -1.05
CA VAL A 134 -11.07 -2.86 -0.23
C VAL A 134 -10.53 -4.20 0.24
N LEU A 135 -9.23 -4.40 0.08
CA LEU A 135 -8.50 -5.58 0.55
C LEU A 135 -7.39 -5.08 1.47
N THR A 136 -7.47 -5.46 2.72
CA THR A 136 -6.57 -5.06 3.79
C THR A 136 -5.67 -6.23 4.20
N ILE A 137 -4.79 -6.03 5.16
CA ILE A 137 -3.88 -7.07 5.60
C ILE A 137 -4.63 -8.31 6.13
N GLU A 138 -5.81 -8.15 6.70
CA GLU A 138 -6.65 -9.24 7.20
C GLU A 138 -7.11 -10.17 6.06
N ASP A 139 -7.35 -9.62 4.86
CA ASP A 139 -7.67 -10.39 3.65
C ASP A 139 -6.48 -11.18 3.10
N MET A 140 -5.27 -10.84 3.53
CA MET A 140 -4.01 -11.42 3.04
C MET A 140 -3.54 -12.62 3.85
N ARG A 141 -4.47 -13.29 4.55
CA ARG A 141 -4.19 -14.54 5.26
C ARG A 141 -4.45 -15.74 4.37
N MET A 142 -3.46 -16.65 4.26
CA MET A 142 -3.53 -17.87 3.46
C MET A 142 -2.95 -19.05 4.23
N PHE A 143 -3.72 -20.14 4.35
CA PHE A 143 -3.30 -21.34 5.07
C PHE A 143 -2.74 -21.04 6.46
N GLY A 144 -3.45 -20.19 7.21
CA GLY A 144 -3.05 -19.76 8.55
C GLY A 144 -1.92 -18.74 8.62
N GLN A 145 -1.26 -18.41 7.52
CA GLN A 145 -0.12 -17.51 7.47
C GLN A 145 -0.48 -16.13 6.91
N TRP A 146 0.08 -15.09 7.48
CA TRP A 146 0.02 -13.73 6.97
C TRP A 146 0.94 -13.59 5.75
N ARG A 147 0.40 -13.09 4.64
CA ARG A 147 1.11 -12.92 3.37
C ARG A 147 0.83 -11.54 2.76
N PRO A 148 1.26 -10.46 3.44
CA PRO A 148 1.10 -9.11 2.91
C PRO A 148 1.90 -8.92 1.61
N LYS A 149 1.69 -7.82 0.92
CA LYS A 149 2.59 -7.38 -0.16
C LYS A 149 4.03 -7.34 0.40
N PRO A 150 5.02 -7.84 -0.33
CA PRO A 150 5.07 -8.22 -1.74
C PRO A 150 4.86 -9.72 -2.06
N ASP A 151 4.15 -10.51 -1.23
CA ASP A 151 3.96 -11.95 -1.51
C ASP A 151 3.21 -12.16 -2.85
N THR A 152 3.86 -12.84 -3.80
CA THR A 152 3.30 -13.10 -5.14
C THR A 152 2.14 -14.09 -5.12
N ARG A 153 2.07 -14.99 -4.13
CA ARG A 153 0.95 -15.93 -3.97
C ARG A 153 -0.31 -15.18 -3.57
N MET A 154 -0.17 -14.21 -2.66
CA MET A 154 -1.26 -13.31 -2.27
C MET A 154 -1.74 -12.50 -3.47
N LEU A 155 -0.85 -11.87 -4.24
CA LEU A 155 -1.22 -11.11 -5.44
C LEU A 155 -1.94 -11.98 -6.48
N ARG A 156 -1.49 -13.23 -6.69
CA ARG A 156 -2.15 -14.19 -7.59
C ARG A 156 -3.56 -14.54 -7.08
N ARG A 157 -3.70 -14.82 -5.78
CA ARG A 157 -5.00 -15.07 -5.15
C ARG A 157 -5.93 -13.86 -5.26
N THR A 158 -5.40 -12.65 -5.09
CA THR A 158 -6.17 -11.41 -5.30
C THR A 158 -6.76 -11.32 -6.70
N ALA A 159 -5.94 -11.56 -7.74
CA ALA A 159 -6.43 -11.58 -9.12
C ALA A 159 -7.50 -12.65 -9.36
N ALA A 160 -7.32 -13.86 -8.81
CA ALA A 160 -8.30 -14.95 -8.87
C ALA A 160 -9.62 -14.58 -8.16
N ARG A 161 -9.56 -14.00 -6.93
CA ARG A 161 -10.74 -13.50 -6.19
C ARG A 161 -11.50 -12.44 -6.98
N LEU A 162 -10.79 -11.59 -7.70
CA LEU A 162 -11.36 -10.57 -8.56
C LEU A 162 -11.85 -11.13 -9.92
N ARG A 163 -11.63 -12.43 -10.18
CA ARG A 163 -12.00 -13.13 -11.41
C ARG A 163 -11.41 -12.50 -12.67
N VAL A 164 -10.12 -12.14 -12.59
CA VAL A 164 -9.36 -11.61 -13.72
C VAL A 164 -7.95 -12.21 -13.77
N PRO A 165 -7.35 -12.40 -14.95
CA PRO A 165 -5.95 -12.77 -15.04
C PRO A 165 -5.05 -11.61 -14.56
N PRO A 166 -3.86 -11.89 -13.98
CA PRO A 166 -2.93 -10.85 -13.53
C PRO A 166 -2.60 -9.80 -14.60
N SER A 167 -2.53 -10.17 -15.87
CA SER A 167 -2.27 -9.26 -17.00
C SER A 167 -3.33 -8.16 -17.16
N ARG A 168 -4.51 -8.31 -16.56
CA ARG A 168 -5.55 -7.27 -16.53
C ARG A 168 -5.53 -6.43 -15.27
N CYS A 169 -4.66 -6.76 -14.31
CA CYS A 169 -4.43 -5.96 -13.11
C CYS A 169 -3.35 -4.91 -13.37
N THR A 170 -3.54 -3.73 -12.81
CA THR A 170 -2.53 -2.67 -12.75
C THR A 170 -2.35 -2.30 -11.29
N LEU A 171 -1.14 -2.50 -10.75
CA LEU A 171 -0.79 -2.07 -9.41
C LEU A 171 -0.28 -0.63 -9.45
N VAL A 172 -0.93 0.25 -8.68
CA VAL A 172 -0.51 1.63 -8.42
C VAL A 172 0.00 1.70 -6.99
N GLU A 173 1.31 1.93 -6.81
CA GLU A 173 2.01 1.67 -5.56
C GLU A 173 3.26 2.55 -5.46
N ASP A 174 3.68 2.94 -4.26
CA ASP A 174 4.89 3.75 -4.03
C ASP A 174 6.14 2.88 -3.75
N THR A 175 5.97 1.64 -3.30
CA THR A 175 7.05 0.73 -2.90
C THR A 175 7.54 -0.14 -4.06
N LEU A 176 8.84 -0.05 -4.37
CA LEU A 176 9.45 -0.75 -5.52
C LEU A 176 9.42 -2.27 -5.40
N GLU A 177 9.57 -2.82 -4.21
CA GLU A 177 9.49 -4.26 -3.95
C GLU A 177 8.12 -4.82 -4.32
N HIS A 178 7.05 -4.07 -4.04
CA HIS A 178 5.67 -4.43 -4.40
C HIS A 178 5.47 -4.39 -5.92
N GLN A 179 6.03 -3.36 -6.58
CA GLN A 179 6.05 -3.26 -8.04
C GLN A 179 6.75 -4.47 -8.69
N LYS A 180 7.93 -4.83 -8.17
CA LYS A 180 8.70 -5.98 -8.66
C LYS A 180 7.93 -7.30 -8.54
N ALA A 181 7.24 -7.50 -7.41
CA ALA A 181 6.41 -8.68 -7.18
C ALA A 181 5.20 -8.75 -8.14
N ALA A 182 4.51 -7.63 -8.34
CA ALA A 182 3.40 -7.55 -9.30
C ALA A 182 3.85 -7.82 -10.74
N ARG A 183 4.99 -7.25 -11.15
CA ARG A 183 5.56 -7.47 -12.49
C ARG A 183 5.89 -8.95 -12.76
N ARG A 184 6.40 -9.67 -11.76
CA ARG A 184 6.69 -11.13 -11.89
C ARG A 184 5.44 -11.96 -12.22
N LEU A 185 4.25 -11.45 -11.89
CA LEU A 185 2.97 -12.08 -12.23
C LEU A 185 2.38 -11.60 -13.55
N GLY A 186 3.06 -10.71 -14.27
CA GLY A 186 2.54 -10.09 -15.49
C GLY A 186 1.52 -8.98 -15.26
N MET A 187 1.40 -8.46 -14.04
CA MET A 187 0.60 -7.25 -13.78
C MET A 187 1.30 -6.03 -14.38
N ALA A 188 0.52 -5.05 -14.83
CA ALA A 188 1.04 -3.73 -15.14
C ALA A 188 1.38 -2.99 -13.84
N THR A 189 2.41 -2.14 -13.89
CA THR A 189 2.97 -1.51 -12.69
C THR A 189 3.09 0.00 -12.88
N VAL A 190 2.56 0.74 -11.92
CA VAL A 190 2.58 2.20 -11.90
C VAL A 190 3.17 2.68 -10.58
N TRP A 191 4.32 3.31 -10.64
CA TRP A 191 5.03 3.80 -9.47
C TRP A 191 4.62 5.22 -9.11
N MET A 192 3.92 5.39 -8.01
CA MET A 192 3.58 6.67 -7.42
C MET A 192 4.77 7.24 -6.65
N GLN A 193 5.18 8.48 -6.96
CA GLN A 193 6.36 9.11 -6.35
C GLN A 193 6.08 10.41 -5.61
N ARG A 194 4.83 10.89 -5.59
CA ARG A 194 4.51 12.21 -5.03
C ARG A 194 5.04 12.40 -3.62
N TRP A 195 4.78 11.43 -2.76
CA TRP A 195 5.01 11.56 -1.33
C TRP A 195 6.40 11.08 -0.93
N THR A 196 6.89 10.01 -1.55
CA THR A 196 8.23 9.45 -1.30
C THR A 196 9.36 10.44 -1.66
N ARG A 197 9.17 11.27 -2.67
CA ARG A 197 10.14 12.32 -3.04
C ARG A 197 10.22 13.46 -2.01
N ARG A 198 9.14 13.72 -1.27
CA ARG A 198 9.07 14.79 -0.25
C ARG A 198 9.55 14.33 1.13
N ALA A 199 9.54 13.04 1.40
CA ALA A 199 9.87 12.49 2.71
C ALA A 199 11.37 12.50 3.08
N GLY A 200 12.25 12.96 2.17
CA GLY A 200 13.66 13.20 2.50
C GLY A 200 14.44 11.96 2.95
N TRP A 201 14.07 10.77 2.53
CA TRP A 201 14.73 9.51 2.90
C TRP A 201 16.13 9.45 2.26
N GLY A 202 17.15 9.91 2.96
CA GLY A 202 18.58 9.79 2.76
C GLY A 202 19.15 9.79 1.30
N VAL A 203 20.36 10.25 1.12
CA VAL A 203 21.04 10.38 -0.19
C VAL A 203 21.04 9.09 -1.02
N ALA A 204 21.06 7.91 -0.39
CA ALA A 204 21.01 6.61 -1.07
C ALA A 204 19.61 6.29 -1.66
N ALA A 205 18.54 6.83 -1.07
CA ALA A 205 17.18 6.71 -1.62
C ALA A 205 16.96 7.69 -2.77
N ALA A 206 17.54 8.88 -2.73
CA ALA A 206 17.41 9.90 -3.76
C ALA A 206 17.97 9.44 -5.13
N THR A 207 19.08 8.70 -5.15
CA THR A 207 19.67 8.14 -6.39
C THR A 207 18.81 7.04 -7.01
N ARG A 208 18.13 6.24 -6.20
CA ARG A 208 17.18 5.20 -6.69
C ARG A 208 15.88 5.80 -7.23
N VAL A 209 15.47 6.96 -6.70
CA VAL A 209 14.20 7.63 -7.09
C VAL A 209 14.28 8.25 -8.49
N ASN A 210 15.46 8.53 -9.01
CA ASN A 210 15.62 9.23 -10.29
C ASN A 210 15.56 8.30 -11.52
N ARG A 211 15.87 7.02 -11.39
CA ARG A 211 15.85 6.06 -12.50
C ARG A 211 14.66 5.12 -12.38
N ARG A 212 13.85 5.02 -13.43
CA ARG A 212 12.75 4.07 -13.50
C ARG A 212 13.31 2.65 -13.69
N PRO A 213 13.08 1.71 -12.75
CA PRO A 213 13.47 0.31 -12.95
C PRO A 213 12.73 -0.34 -14.13
N ALA A 214 13.34 -1.35 -14.76
CA ALA A 214 12.74 -2.07 -15.89
C ALA A 214 11.41 -2.77 -15.56
N TYR A 215 11.20 -3.13 -14.29
CA TYR A 215 9.97 -3.75 -13.81
C TYR A 215 8.84 -2.75 -13.51
N VAL A 216 9.06 -1.46 -13.72
CA VAL A 216 8.05 -0.39 -13.59
C VAL A 216 7.65 0.06 -14.99
N ASP A 217 6.38 -0.14 -15.37
CA ASP A 217 5.90 0.28 -16.68
C ASP A 217 5.74 1.81 -16.77
N ARG A 218 5.29 2.43 -15.70
CA ARG A 218 5.08 3.88 -15.66
C ARG A 218 5.42 4.47 -14.29
N ARG A 219 6.01 5.65 -14.29
CA ARG A 219 6.25 6.49 -13.12
C ARG A 219 5.31 7.68 -13.17
N ILE A 220 4.63 7.98 -12.07
CA ILE A 220 3.71 9.10 -11.93
C ILE A 220 3.96 9.86 -10.63
N SER A 221 3.60 11.13 -10.61
CA SER A 221 3.54 11.97 -9.41
C SER A 221 2.12 12.47 -9.10
N ARG A 222 1.17 12.19 -9.99
CA ARG A 222 -0.26 12.56 -9.85
C ARG A 222 -1.11 11.43 -10.43
N LEU A 223 -2.22 11.09 -9.76
CA LEU A 223 -3.15 10.09 -10.29
C LEU A 223 -3.80 10.55 -11.60
N ALA A 224 -3.90 11.85 -11.83
CA ALA A 224 -4.38 12.40 -13.09
C ALA A 224 -3.58 11.92 -14.33
N GLU A 225 -2.32 11.54 -14.13
CA GLU A 225 -1.51 10.99 -15.20
C GLU A 225 -2.00 9.62 -15.67
N LEU A 226 -2.75 8.87 -14.86
CA LEU A 226 -3.38 7.60 -15.24
C LEU A 226 -4.41 7.75 -16.37
N LEU A 227 -4.99 8.94 -16.51
CA LEU A 227 -5.94 9.25 -17.59
C LEU A 227 -5.26 9.44 -18.96
N ARG A 228 -3.94 9.56 -18.97
CA ARG A 228 -3.13 9.77 -20.20
C ARG A 228 -2.40 8.47 -20.55
N GLY A 229 -2.29 8.16 -21.85
CA GLY A 229 -1.54 6.99 -22.34
C GLY A 229 -2.41 5.75 -22.59
N PRO A 230 -1.81 4.59 -22.87
CA PRO A 230 -2.50 3.41 -23.41
C PRO A 230 -3.57 2.82 -22.50
N TRP A 231 -3.59 3.22 -21.23
CA TRP A 231 -4.58 2.74 -20.26
C TRP A 231 -5.77 3.69 -20.05
N GLY A 232 -5.62 4.97 -20.44
CA GLY A 232 -6.68 6.00 -20.30
C GLY A 232 -7.38 6.37 -21.60
N GLN A 233 -6.87 5.93 -22.74
CA GLN A 233 -7.46 6.24 -24.04
C GLN A 233 -8.48 5.17 -24.45
N CYS A 234 -9.71 5.59 -24.65
CA CYS A 234 -10.63 4.89 -25.53
C CYS A 234 -10.05 4.97 -26.95
N ARG A 235 -9.65 3.86 -27.59
CA ARG A 235 -9.57 3.86 -29.04
C ARG A 235 -11.00 4.17 -29.54
N ARG A 236 -11.11 5.28 -30.23
CA ARG A 236 -12.33 5.64 -30.96
C ARG A 236 -12.65 4.55 -31.97
#